data_601d66c313753ccc182e2df9dcfd8907
#
_entry.id   601d66c313753ccc182e2df9dcfd8907
#
_cell.length_a   1.000
_cell.length_b   1.000
_cell.length_c   1.000
_cell.angle_alpha   90.00
_cell.angle_beta   90.00
_cell.angle_gamma   90.00
#
_symmetry.space_group_name_H-M   'P 1'
#
loop_
_entity.id
_entity.type
_entity.pdbx_description
1 polymer ?
#
loop_
_entity_poly.entity_id
_entity_poly.type
_entity_poly.pdbx_seq_one_letter_code
_entity_poly.pdbx_strand_id
1 'polypeptide(L)'
;MNQTPEQMALQHSLALCQGHADAPQDSLQDIKARGIGVDEYANLGKEDRRLLDQFAYRYTRLQDDMGTKLMPASLKALGENVAAMSALDRFARLEQLGWLASADEWQTLRQIRNQFTHDYPNNPSERFERLQAAVNAAAQLTAVLAQFQSKIKM
;
A
#
# COMPACT_ATOMS: atom_id res chain seq x y z
N MET A 1 -24.94 -20.39 1.82
CA MET A 1 -25.36 -19.17 1.13
C MET A 1 -24.38 -18.85 0.01
N ASN A 2 -24.91 -18.49 -1.12
CA ASN A 2 -24.09 -18.19 -2.28
C ASN A 2 -23.56 -16.76 -2.20
N GLN A 3 -22.26 -16.61 -2.43
CA GLN A 3 -21.66 -15.28 -2.54
C GLN A 3 -22.00 -14.68 -3.90
N THR A 4 -22.24 -13.38 -3.93
CA THR A 4 -22.41 -12.66 -5.19
C THR A 4 -21.06 -12.54 -5.92
N PRO A 5 -21.06 -12.30 -7.25
CA PRO A 5 -19.82 -12.05 -7.97
C PRO A 5 -19.01 -10.90 -7.36
N GLU A 6 -19.70 -9.86 -6.87
CA GLU A 6 -19.05 -8.71 -6.24
C GLU A 6 -18.36 -9.09 -4.94
N GLN A 7 -18.98 -9.95 -4.13
CA GLN A 7 -18.37 -10.44 -2.88
C GLN A 7 -17.16 -11.32 -3.16
N MET A 8 -17.23 -12.15 -4.20
CA MET A 8 -16.11 -13.00 -4.62
C MET A 8 -14.93 -12.13 -5.09
N ALA A 9 -15.22 -11.11 -5.91
CA ALA A 9 -14.20 -10.18 -6.38
C ALA A 9 -13.54 -9.42 -5.22
N LEU A 10 -14.34 -9.04 -4.22
CA LEU A 10 -13.84 -8.35 -3.03
C LEU A 10 -12.89 -9.26 -2.24
N GLN A 11 -13.27 -10.51 -2.00
CA GLN A 11 -12.43 -11.46 -1.28
C GLN A 11 -11.14 -11.77 -2.04
N HIS A 12 -11.22 -11.89 -3.36
CA HIS A 12 -10.04 -12.08 -4.19
C HIS A 12 -9.08 -10.89 -4.09
N SER A 13 -9.61 -9.67 -4.17
CA SER A 13 -8.80 -8.45 -4.05
C SER A 13 -8.15 -8.33 -2.68
N LEU A 14 -8.89 -8.69 -1.61
CA LEU A 14 -8.35 -8.69 -0.26
C LEU A 14 -7.19 -9.68 -0.13
N ALA A 15 -7.37 -10.90 -0.62
CA ALA A 15 -6.33 -11.93 -0.56
C ALA A 15 -5.06 -11.49 -1.30
N LEU A 16 -5.23 -10.87 -2.47
CA LEU A 16 -4.12 -10.34 -3.25
C LEU A 16 -3.34 -9.28 -2.45
N CYS A 17 -4.05 -8.36 -1.83
CA CYS A 17 -3.41 -7.30 -1.03
C CYS A 17 -2.72 -7.87 0.20
N GLN A 18 -3.32 -8.85 0.86
CA GLN A 18 -2.72 -9.52 2.03
C GLN A 18 -1.41 -10.20 1.64
N GLY A 19 -1.36 -10.84 0.47
CA GLY A 19 -0.13 -11.45 -0.04
C GLY A 19 0.98 -10.45 -0.27
N HIS A 20 0.64 -9.24 -0.70
CA HIS A 20 1.63 -8.17 -0.85
C HIS A 20 2.04 -7.56 0.49
N ALA A 21 1.16 -7.53 1.49
CA ALA A 21 1.43 -6.91 2.78
C ALA A 21 2.40 -7.71 3.65
N ASP A 22 2.39 -9.04 3.54
CA ASP A 22 3.23 -9.90 4.38
C ASP A 22 4.72 -9.68 4.09
N ALA A 23 5.09 -9.58 2.82
CA ALA A 23 6.50 -9.46 2.41
C ALA A 23 7.14 -8.13 2.86
N PRO A 24 6.48 -6.96 2.73
CA PRO A 24 7.07 -5.71 3.23
C PRO A 24 7.35 -5.70 4.71
N GLN A 25 6.55 -6.36 5.54
CA GLN A 25 6.81 -6.41 6.98
C GLN A 25 8.10 -7.15 7.28
N ASP A 26 8.34 -8.29 6.64
CA ASP A 26 9.58 -9.04 6.80
C ASP A 26 10.77 -8.22 6.32
N SER A 27 10.65 -7.59 5.15
CA SER A 27 11.71 -6.75 4.59
C SER A 27 12.02 -5.56 5.50
N LEU A 28 10.99 -4.97 6.12
CA LEU A 28 11.16 -3.86 7.06
C LEU A 28 11.96 -4.25 8.28
N GLN A 29 11.65 -5.42 8.87
CA GLN A 29 12.40 -5.91 10.02
C GLN A 29 13.85 -6.14 9.66
N ASP A 30 14.12 -6.73 8.51
CA ASP A 30 15.46 -6.99 8.03
C ASP A 30 16.22 -5.67 7.76
N ILE A 31 15.57 -4.69 7.15
CA ILE A 31 16.20 -3.38 6.89
C ILE A 31 16.58 -2.71 8.21
N LYS A 32 15.71 -2.74 9.21
CA LYS A 32 15.99 -2.17 10.52
C LYS A 32 17.12 -2.91 11.23
N ALA A 33 17.12 -4.24 11.15
CA ALA A 33 18.15 -5.07 11.78
C ALA A 33 19.53 -4.84 11.18
N ARG A 34 19.61 -4.51 9.89
CA ARG A 34 20.88 -4.24 9.20
C ARG A 34 21.40 -2.84 9.47
N GLY A 35 20.59 -1.94 10.01
CA GLY A 35 21.01 -0.59 10.35
C GLY A 35 21.45 0.24 9.17
N ILE A 36 20.78 0.10 8.02
CA ILE A 36 21.13 0.84 6.80
C ILE A 36 20.86 2.34 7.01
N GLY A 37 21.92 3.16 7.00
CA GLY A 37 21.84 4.60 7.05
C GLY A 37 22.14 5.23 5.70
N VAL A 38 22.34 6.57 5.68
CA VAL A 38 22.61 7.31 4.45
C VAL A 38 23.89 6.83 3.77
N ASP A 39 24.95 6.65 4.56
CA ASP A 39 26.26 6.25 4.01
C ASP A 39 26.21 4.84 3.46
N GLU A 40 25.59 3.92 4.18
CA GLU A 40 25.39 2.53 3.74
C GLU A 40 24.50 2.47 2.51
N TYR A 41 23.49 3.34 2.44
CA TYR A 41 22.58 3.39 1.30
C TYR A 41 23.29 3.80 0.00
N ALA A 42 24.31 4.67 0.11
CA ALA A 42 25.09 5.10 -1.04
C ALA A 42 25.93 3.96 -1.63
N ASN A 43 26.29 2.95 -0.81
CA ASN A 43 27.19 1.86 -1.19
C ASN A 43 26.62 0.50 -0.78
N LEU A 44 25.40 0.20 -1.25
CA LEU A 44 24.72 -1.04 -0.90
C LEU A 44 25.41 -2.27 -1.48
N GLY A 45 25.58 -3.29 -0.63
CA GLY A 45 25.97 -4.60 -1.08
C GLY A 45 24.83 -5.29 -1.83
N LYS A 46 25.15 -6.41 -2.46
CA LYS A 46 24.21 -7.15 -3.32
C LYS A 46 22.96 -7.62 -2.56
N GLU A 47 23.16 -8.15 -1.35
CA GLU A 47 22.05 -8.67 -0.54
C GLU A 47 21.13 -7.55 -0.06
N ASP A 48 21.70 -6.43 0.39
CA ASP A 48 20.91 -5.30 0.85
C ASP A 48 20.12 -4.68 -0.30
N ARG A 49 20.72 -4.63 -1.50
CA ARG A 49 20.04 -4.16 -2.69
C ARG A 49 18.85 -5.03 -3.05
N ARG A 50 19.01 -6.36 -2.99
CA ARG A 50 17.92 -7.30 -3.23
C ARG A 50 16.79 -7.11 -2.24
N LEU A 51 17.13 -6.91 -0.97
CA LEU A 51 16.15 -6.67 0.09
C LEU A 51 15.33 -5.42 -0.17
N LEU A 52 16.00 -4.32 -0.54
CA LEU A 52 15.34 -3.07 -0.87
C LEU A 52 14.49 -3.17 -2.14
N ASP A 53 14.97 -3.90 -3.15
CA ASP A 53 14.20 -4.14 -4.38
C ASP A 53 12.93 -4.95 -4.09
N GLN A 54 13.03 -5.97 -3.24
CA GLN A 54 11.87 -6.76 -2.84
C GLN A 54 10.86 -5.88 -2.09
N PHE A 55 11.34 -5.06 -1.16
CA PHE A 55 10.48 -4.12 -0.45
C PHE A 55 9.78 -3.17 -1.42
N ALA A 56 10.55 -2.58 -2.34
CA ALA A 56 10.01 -1.63 -3.32
C ALA A 56 8.90 -2.26 -4.15
N TYR A 57 9.12 -3.47 -4.65
CA TYR A 57 8.14 -4.18 -5.47
C TYR A 57 6.85 -4.43 -4.69
N ARG A 58 6.96 -5.01 -3.48
CA ARG A 58 5.78 -5.37 -2.67
C ARG A 58 5.04 -4.15 -2.16
N TYR A 59 5.78 -3.12 -1.74
CA TYR A 59 5.18 -1.88 -1.27
C TYR A 59 4.36 -1.18 -2.36
N THR A 60 4.95 -1.02 -3.55
CA THR A 60 4.26 -0.34 -4.65
C THR A 60 3.04 -1.13 -5.12
N ARG A 61 3.15 -2.47 -5.19
CA ARG A 61 2.02 -3.33 -5.55
C ARG A 61 0.91 -3.26 -4.51
N LEU A 62 1.25 -3.24 -3.23
CA LEU A 62 0.26 -3.13 -2.16
C LEU A 62 -0.54 -1.83 -2.30
N GLN A 63 0.15 -0.69 -2.41
CA GLN A 63 -0.50 0.61 -2.57
C GLN A 63 -1.42 0.61 -3.80
N ASP A 64 -0.90 0.17 -4.93
CA ASP A 64 -1.63 0.23 -6.20
C ASP A 64 -2.85 -0.70 -6.19
N ASP A 65 -2.69 -1.94 -5.72
CA ASP A 65 -3.79 -2.90 -5.73
C ASP A 65 -4.87 -2.55 -4.69
N MET A 66 -4.48 -1.95 -3.57
CA MET A 66 -5.48 -1.43 -2.63
C MET A 66 -6.35 -0.36 -3.28
N GLY A 67 -5.72 0.60 -3.97
CA GLY A 67 -6.45 1.72 -4.58
C GLY A 67 -7.23 1.36 -5.83
N THR A 68 -6.70 0.46 -6.67
CA THR A 68 -7.29 0.17 -7.98
C THR A 68 -8.15 -1.10 -7.99
N LYS A 69 -7.99 -1.99 -7.01
CA LYS A 69 -8.73 -3.26 -6.96
C LYS A 69 -9.57 -3.39 -5.71
N LEU A 70 -8.96 -3.29 -4.52
CA LEU A 70 -9.66 -3.52 -3.26
C LEU A 70 -10.74 -2.46 -3.01
N MET A 71 -10.40 -1.19 -3.15
CA MET A 71 -11.34 -0.10 -2.87
C MET A 71 -12.54 -0.09 -3.81
N PRO A 72 -12.36 -0.19 -5.14
CA PRO A 72 -13.52 -0.31 -6.04
C PRO A 72 -14.34 -1.57 -5.77
N ALA A 73 -13.70 -2.70 -5.49
CA ALA A 73 -14.42 -3.95 -5.21
C ALA A 73 -15.26 -3.82 -3.94
N SER A 74 -14.74 -3.14 -2.92
CA SER A 74 -15.47 -2.88 -1.67
C SER A 74 -16.73 -2.08 -1.92
N LEU A 75 -16.62 -1.00 -2.70
CA LEU A 75 -17.77 -0.15 -3.04
C LEU A 75 -18.80 -0.91 -3.88
N LYS A 76 -18.37 -1.72 -4.84
CA LYS A 76 -19.28 -2.53 -5.65
C LYS A 76 -20.05 -3.52 -4.78
N ALA A 77 -19.38 -4.17 -3.86
CA ALA A 77 -20.02 -5.12 -2.94
C ALA A 77 -21.05 -4.45 -2.04
N LEU A 78 -20.87 -3.15 -1.78
CA LEU A 78 -21.81 -2.34 -0.99
C LEU A 78 -22.94 -1.77 -1.84
N GLY A 79 -22.97 -2.05 -3.15
CA GLY A 79 -24.02 -1.59 -4.04
C GLY A 79 -23.80 -0.20 -4.63
N GLU A 80 -22.59 0.35 -4.51
CA GLU A 80 -22.29 1.67 -5.04
C GLU A 80 -22.00 1.62 -6.55
N ASN A 81 -22.34 2.68 -7.24
CA ASN A 81 -22.08 2.81 -8.69
C ASN A 81 -20.68 3.35 -8.93
N VAL A 82 -19.69 2.45 -8.88
CA VAL A 82 -18.27 2.80 -8.98
C VAL A 82 -17.94 3.43 -10.33
N ALA A 83 -18.58 2.98 -11.40
CA ALA A 83 -18.31 3.50 -12.74
C ALA A 83 -18.60 4.99 -12.89
N ALA A 84 -19.51 5.52 -12.08
CA ALA A 84 -19.87 6.96 -12.10
C ALA A 84 -18.95 7.80 -11.19
N MET A 85 -18.02 7.18 -10.46
CA MET A 85 -17.19 7.87 -9.48
C MET A 85 -15.77 8.10 -9.99
N SER A 86 -15.22 9.31 -9.71
CA SER A 86 -13.78 9.53 -9.84
C SER A 86 -13.05 8.81 -8.71
N ALA A 87 -11.72 8.72 -8.82
CA ALA A 87 -10.90 8.12 -7.75
C ALA A 87 -11.09 8.88 -6.42
N LEU A 88 -11.10 10.21 -6.47
CA LEU A 88 -11.31 11.04 -5.26
C LEU A 88 -12.67 10.80 -4.64
N ASP A 89 -13.70 10.67 -5.48
CA ASP A 89 -15.05 10.38 -4.99
C ASP A 89 -15.13 9.02 -4.30
N ARG A 90 -14.43 8.02 -4.83
CA ARG A 90 -14.37 6.69 -4.20
C ARG A 90 -13.74 6.76 -2.81
N PHE A 91 -12.63 7.48 -2.68
CA PHE A 91 -11.97 7.62 -1.39
C PHE A 91 -12.85 8.35 -0.39
N ALA A 92 -13.50 9.44 -0.81
CA ALA A 92 -14.41 10.19 0.04
C ALA A 92 -15.61 9.33 0.47
N ARG A 93 -16.13 8.50 -0.44
CA ARG A 93 -17.26 7.63 -0.12
C ARG A 93 -16.88 6.55 0.89
N LEU A 94 -15.69 5.96 0.72
CA LEU A 94 -15.19 4.96 1.67
C LEU A 94 -14.98 5.57 3.06
N GLU A 95 -14.54 6.82 3.14
CA GLU A 95 -14.43 7.53 4.41
C GLU A 95 -15.81 7.71 5.04
N GLN A 96 -16.80 8.13 4.28
CA GLN A 96 -18.17 8.30 4.75
C GLN A 96 -18.75 6.97 5.29
N LEU A 97 -18.43 5.87 4.63
CA LEU A 97 -18.92 4.54 5.02
C LEU A 97 -18.14 3.92 6.18
N GLY A 98 -17.09 4.57 6.65
CA GLY A 98 -16.29 4.08 7.76
C GLY A 98 -15.28 3.01 7.41
N TRP A 99 -15.02 2.79 6.12
CA TRP A 99 -14.02 1.82 5.67
C TRP A 99 -12.63 2.42 5.60
N LEU A 100 -12.54 3.72 5.39
CA LEU A 100 -11.29 4.46 5.31
C LEU A 100 -11.33 5.56 6.37
N ALA A 101 -10.30 5.65 7.21
CA ALA A 101 -10.28 6.63 8.29
C ALA A 101 -10.20 8.06 7.77
N SER A 102 -9.44 8.28 6.68
CA SER A 102 -9.25 9.60 6.09
C SER A 102 -8.87 9.48 4.62
N ALA A 103 -9.69 10.09 3.76
CA ALA A 103 -9.38 10.17 2.32
C ALA A 103 -8.12 11.02 2.08
N ASP A 104 -7.92 12.07 2.88
CA ASP A 104 -6.73 12.92 2.77
C ASP A 104 -5.46 12.16 3.12
N GLU A 105 -5.49 11.36 4.18
CA GLU A 105 -4.36 10.51 4.54
C GLU A 105 -4.04 9.50 3.44
N TRP A 106 -5.07 8.91 2.83
CA TRP A 106 -4.87 8.00 1.71
C TRP A 106 -4.18 8.68 0.54
N GLN A 107 -4.58 9.91 0.22
CA GLN A 107 -3.92 10.70 -0.83
C GLN A 107 -2.47 11.00 -0.50
N THR A 108 -2.17 11.29 0.76
CA THR A 108 -0.79 11.49 1.21
C THR A 108 0.04 10.22 1.00
N LEU A 109 -0.52 9.06 1.33
CA LEU A 109 0.17 7.77 1.09
C LEU A 109 0.45 7.55 -0.39
N ARG A 110 -0.50 7.90 -1.27
CA ARG A 110 -0.29 7.81 -2.72
C ARG A 110 0.84 8.71 -3.20
N GLN A 111 0.92 9.92 -2.66
CA GLN A 111 2.00 10.86 -3.00
C GLN A 111 3.36 10.32 -2.57
N ILE A 112 3.44 9.72 -1.38
CA ILE A 112 4.68 9.11 -0.88
C ILE A 112 5.11 7.98 -1.82
N ARG A 113 4.17 7.13 -2.24
CA ARG A 113 4.45 6.05 -3.18
C ARG A 113 4.96 6.60 -4.51
N ASN A 114 4.33 7.64 -5.04
CA ASN A 114 4.75 8.25 -6.31
C ASN A 114 6.15 8.85 -6.22
N GLN A 115 6.46 9.53 -5.12
CA GLN A 115 7.79 10.09 -4.89
C GLN A 115 8.84 9.00 -4.72
N PHE A 116 8.49 7.89 -4.08
CA PHE A 116 9.40 6.77 -3.88
C PHE A 116 9.84 6.14 -5.20
N THR A 117 8.97 6.12 -6.19
CA THR A 117 9.28 5.54 -7.50
C THR A 117 10.03 6.49 -8.43
N HIS A 118 10.17 7.78 -8.06
CA HIS A 118 11.03 8.69 -8.82
C HIS A 118 12.49 8.31 -8.65
N ASP A 119 13.24 8.45 -9.74
CA ASP A 119 14.67 8.18 -9.73
C ASP A 119 15.44 9.46 -9.37
N TYR A 120 16.26 9.38 -8.33
CA TYR A 120 17.12 10.46 -7.88
C TYR A 120 18.58 10.00 -7.95
N PRO A 121 19.12 9.71 -9.14
CA PRO A 121 20.39 8.99 -9.29
C PRO A 121 21.59 9.70 -8.69
N ASN A 122 21.54 11.03 -8.59
CA ASN A 122 22.67 11.84 -8.11
C ASN A 122 22.48 12.38 -6.69
N ASN A 123 21.48 11.83 -5.93
CA ASN A 123 21.18 12.33 -4.60
C ASN A 123 20.85 11.17 -3.64
N PRO A 124 21.90 10.53 -3.07
CA PRO A 124 21.66 9.42 -2.12
C PRO A 124 20.88 9.82 -0.88
N SER A 125 21.05 11.03 -0.38
CA SER A 125 20.32 11.53 0.80
C SER A 125 18.83 11.61 0.51
N GLU A 126 18.44 12.14 -0.66
CA GLU A 126 17.05 12.25 -1.08
C GLU A 126 16.43 10.86 -1.25
N ARG A 127 17.16 9.94 -1.87
CA ARG A 127 16.70 8.56 -2.06
C ARG A 127 16.48 7.87 -0.71
N PHE A 128 17.38 8.09 0.24
CA PHE A 128 17.25 7.53 1.58
C PHE A 128 16.04 8.09 2.32
N GLU A 129 15.79 9.40 2.22
CA GLU A 129 14.59 10.01 2.81
C GLU A 129 13.32 9.43 2.21
N ARG A 130 13.29 9.22 0.90
CA ARG A 130 12.14 8.61 0.23
C ARG A 130 11.94 7.16 0.68
N LEU A 131 13.03 6.43 0.92
CA LEU A 131 12.95 5.07 1.44
C LEU A 131 12.34 5.08 2.86
N GLN A 132 12.79 5.97 3.73
CA GLN A 132 12.26 6.06 5.08
C GLN A 132 10.76 6.40 5.08
N ALA A 133 10.37 7.35 4.22
CA ALA A 133 8.96 7.70 4.07
C ALA A 133 8.14 6.50 3.58
N ALA A 134 8.67 5.72 2.63
CA ALA A 134 8.00 4.53 2.11
C ALA A 134 7.86 3.45 3.18
N VAL A 135 8.88 3.28 4.01
CA VAL A 135 8.87 2.33 5.12
C VAL A 135 7.73 2.67 6.10
N ASN A 136 7.62 3.94 6.47
CA ASN A 136 6.54 4.40 7.34
C ASN A 136 5.17 4.26 6.67
N ALA A 137 5.09 4.57 5.38
CA ALA A 137 3.86 4.45 4.62
C ALA A 137 3.40 2.99 4.52
N ALA A 138 4.32 2.04 4.36
CA ALA A 138 3.99 0.62 4.30
C ALA A 138 3.30 0.15 5.58
N ALA A 139 3.75 0.63 6.75
CA ALA A 139 3.11 0.31 8.02
C ALA A 139 1.68 0.89 8.07
N GLN A 140 1.49 2.10 7.56
CA GLN A 140 0.17 2.72 7.50
C GLN A 140 -0.76 1.98 6.54
N LEU A 141 -0.24 1.50 5.40
CA LEU A 141 -1.01 0.70 4.45
C LEU A 141 -1.51 -0.60 5.10
N THR A 142 -0.68 -1.22 5.91
CA THR A 142 -1.06 -2.43 6.65
C THR A 142 -2.23 -2.14 7.60
N ALA A 143 -2.21 -0.99 8.27
CA ALA A 143 -3.31 -0.60 9.16
C ALA A 143 -4.60 -0.34 8.36
N VAL A 144 -4.50 0.32 7.22
CA VAL A 144 -5.66 0.55 6.33
C VAL A 144 -6.23 -0.79 5.87
N LEU A 145 -5.36 -1.71 5.45
CA LEU A 145 -5.78 -3.04 5.00
C LEU A 145 -6.48 -3.81 6.12
N ALA A 146 -5.99 -3.71 7.34
CA ALA A 146 -6.62 -4.36 8.51
C ALA A 146 -8.03 -3.83 8.74
N GLN A 147 -8.25 -2.53 8.55
CA GLN A 147 -9.58 -1.93 8.67
C GLN A 147 -10.54 -2.51 7.61
N PHE A 148 -10.09 -2.62 6.36
CA PHE A 148 -10.89 -3.25 5.30
C PHE A 148 -11.19 -4.70 5.64
N GLN A 149 -10.19 -5.43 6.12
CA GLN A 149 -10.36 -6.83 6.52
C GLN A 149 -11.42 -6.98 7.61
N SER A 150 -11.43 -6.10 8.60
CA SER A 150 -12.41 -6.14 9.68
C SER A 150 -13.84 -5.91 9.18
N LYS A 151 -14.01 -5.04 8.16
CA LYS A 151 -15.32 -4.78 7.56
C LYS A 151 -15.80 -5.94 6.70
N ILE A 152 -14.88 -6.59 5.98
CA ILE A 152 -15.23 -7.67 5.06
C ILE A 152 -15.64 -8.93 5.79
N LYS A 153 -15.06 -9.20 6.97
CA LYS A 153 -15.35 -10.40 7.77
C LYS A 153 -16.66 -10.32 8.55
N MET A 154 -17.30 -9.20 8.54
CA MET A 154 -18.59 -9.06 9.25
C MET A 154 -19.75 -9.61 8.46
#